data_15083d625f2464a42605a6fdbb1f6439
#
_entry.id   15083d625f2464a42605a6fdbb1f6439
#
_cell.length_a   1.000
_cell.length_b   1.000
_cell.length_c   1.000
_cell.angle_alpha   90.00
_cell.angle_beta   90.00
_cell.angle_gamma   90.00
#
_symmetry.space_group_name_H-M   'P 1'
#
loop_
_entity.id
_entity.type
_entity.pdbx_description
1 polymer ?
#
loop_
_entity_poly.entity_id
_entity_poly.type
_entity_poly.pdbx_seq_one_letter_code
_entity_poly.pdbx_strand_id
1 'polypeptide(L)'
;MIVHRILVFQIFFALWLASPSPVDASNAVVLNVRGAIGPATLDYVSRGLERASLRGAEIVILQLDTPGGLDSAMRDIIQEILTSPLPVVGFVGPSGARAASAGTYILYACHIAAMSPGTNLGAATPVQLGGLPLPPPSNPEPEDADDSKTSPAKRTSAMERKLIQDAAAYIRSLAQLRGRNAEWAEQAVHVGSSLSAEEALEQGVIDLMAIQLPELLQKLDGREIMVAEQKRTLNTAGLGIEHYEADWRTELLGILTNPNVAYFLMLIGIYGLIFEFANPGTLITGIAGAISLLLALYAFQVLPVSYAGLALIVLGIALMIAEAFAPSFGALGVGGAAAFVAGSIMLMDTEAPGFGLSPWLVGILTLMNLTFFAFVLGALFQSRKRPVVSGSEHLIGAEGTVLEDFEGTGQIRVFGETWKASSPVPLIRNQKVRIVSVQGLILNINPISIKNEEP
;
A
#
# COMPACT_ATOMS: atom_id res chain seq x y z
N MET A 1 23.36 -42.47 59.21
CA MET A 1 23.37 -42.49 57.72
C MET A 1 22.44 -41.46 57.08
N ILE A 2 21.30 -41.19 57.59
CA ILE A 2 20.31 -40.22 57.03
C ILE A 2 20.79 -38.78 57.11
N VAL A 3 21.37 -38.35 58.27
CA VAL A 3 21.88 -36.98 58.48
C VAL A 3 23.01 -36.60 57.50
N HIS A 4 23.87 -37.56 57.17
CA HIS A 4 24.99 -37.32 56.26
C HIS A 4 24.49 -37.15 54.79
N ARG A 5 23.41 -37.78 54.41
CA ARG A 5 22.79 -37.60 53.09
C ARG A 5 22.06 -36.26 52.93
N ILE A 6 21.45 -35.79 54.01
CA ILE A 6 20.77 -34.45 54.05
C ILE A 6 21.84 -33.32 53.94
N LEU A 7 22.95 -33.44 54.64
CA LEU A 7 24.03 -32.47 54.62
C LEU A 7 24.68 -32.38 53.25
N VAL A 8 24.91 -33.51 52.58
CA VAL A 8 25.49 -33.58 51.21
C VAL A 8 24.50 -32.96 50.19
N PHE A 9 23.19 -33.19 50.37
CA PHE A 9 22.18 -32.60 49.50
C PHE A 9 22.06 -31.09 49.66
N GLN A 10 22.20 -30.59 50.90
CA GLN A 10 22.21 -29.15 51.17
C GLN A 10 23.45 -28.46 50.63
N ILE A 11 24.63 -29.10 50.70
CA ILE A 11 25.85 -28.58 50.10
C ILE A 11 25.75 -28.56 48.55
N PHE A 12 25.22 -29.61 47.95
CA PHE A 12 25.00 -29.65 46.48
C PHE A 12 23.99 -28.62 46.03
N PHE A 13 22.92 -28.40 46.80
CA PHE A 13 21.88 -27.39 46.51
C PHE A 13 22.42 -25.94 46.67
N ALA A 14 23.25 -25.73 47.69
CA ALA A 14 23.94 -24.44 47.90
C ALA A 14 25.01 -24.13 46.82
N LEU A 15 25.75 -25.15 46.33
CA LEU A 15 26.65 -25.03 45.20
C LEU A 15 25.91 -24.81 43.87
N TRP A 16 24.72 -25.38 43.72
CA TRP A 16 23.88 -25.13 42.51
C TRP A 16 23.28 -23.72 42.48
N LEU A 17 22.92 -23.17 43.66
CA LEU A 17 22.50 -21.77 43.82
C LEU A 17 23.64 -20.75 43.71
N ALA A 18 24.91 -21.18 43.89
CA ALA A 18 26.09 -20.35 43.77
C ALA A 18 26.75 -20.44 42.37
N SER A 19 26.10 -21.10 41.40
CA SER A 19 26.55 -21.03 40.01
C SER A 19 26.43 -19.56 39.56
N PRO A 20 27.51 -18.88 39.20
CA PRO A 20 27.43 -17.53 38.68
C PRO A 20 26.51 -17.61 37.44
N SER A 21 25.45 -16.83 37.44
CA SER A 21 24.70 -16.60 36.22
C SER A 21 25.73 -16.22 35.15
N PRO A 22 25.63 -16.79 33.91
CA PRO A 22 26.52 -16.34 32.87
C PRO A 22 26.33 -14.82 32.80
N VAL A 23 27.39 -14.07 33.05
CA VAL A 23 27.44 -12.66 32.70
C VAL A 23 27.22 -12.69 31.19
N ASP A 24 26.02 -12.29 30.74
CA ASP A 24 25.74 -12.15 29.32
C ASP A 24 26.88 -11.29 28.77
N ALA A 25 27.69 -11.89 27.91
CA ALA A 25 28.79 -11.16 27.28
C ALA A 25 28.13 -9.95 26.60
N SER A 26 28.55 -8.75 27.02
CA SER A 26 28.09 -7.52 26.43
C SER A 26 28.21 -7.61 24.90
N ASN A 27 27.13 -7.47 24.16
CA ASN A 27 27.10 -7.68 22.72
C ASN A 27 26.91 -6.35 21.98
N ALA A 28 27.36 -6.28 20.73
CA ALA A 28 26.97 -5.27 19.78
C ALA A 28 25.71 -5.74 19.04
N VAL A 29 24.60 -5.03 19.19
CA VAL A 29 23.35 -5.35 18.48
C VAL A 29 23.30 -4.61 17.16
N VAL A 30 23.08 -5.33 16.07
CA VAL A 30 23.02 -4.78 14.70
C VAL A 30 21.58 -4.77 14.21
N LEU A 31 21.10 -3.58 13.84
CA LEU A 31 19.82 -3.34 13.21
C LEU A 31 20.03 -3.03 11.73
N ASN A 32 19.52 -3.89 10.83
CA ASN A 32 19.65 -3.72 9.40
C ASN A 32 18.52 -2.86 8.84
N VAL A 33 18.79 -1.59 8.56
CA VAL A 33 17.85 -0.63 7.97
C VAL A 33 18.04 -0.59 6.46
N ARG A 34 17.22 -1.36 5.73
CA ARG A 34 17.28 -1.45 4.26
C ARG A 34 15.99 -0.96 3.62
N GLY A 35 16.12 -0.25 2.48
CA GLY A 35 14.98 0.26 1.72
C GLY A 35 14.41 1.56 2.28
N ALA A 36 13.14 1.86 1.98
CA ALA A 36 12.52 3.12 2.34
C ALA A 36 12.27 3.26 3.85
N ILE A 37 12.58 4.44 4.40
CA ILE A 37 12.30 4.79 5.80
C ILE A 37 10.81 5.07 5.95
N GLY A 38 10.13 4.26 6.75
CA GLY A 38 8.69 4.36 6.97
C GLY A 38 8.27 3.78 8.33
N PRO A 39 6.97 3.59 8.56
CA PRO A 39 6.44 3.15 9.85
C PRO A 39 6.98 1.79 10.31
N ALA A 40 7.17 0.85 9.38
CA ALA A 40 7.76 -0.44 9.70
C ALA A 40 9.24 -0.32 10.12
N THR A 41 9.98 0.60 9.50
CA THR A 41 11.37 0.87 9.87
C THR A 41 11.46 1.50 11.26
N LEU A 42 10.55 2.43 11.57
CA LEU A 42 10.44 3.03 12.90
C LEU A 42 10.16 1.94 13.96
N ASP A 43 9.12 1.10 13.76
CA ASP A 43 8.80 0.02 14.69
C ASP A 43 9.99 -0.93 14.92
N TYR A 44 10.70 -1.26 13.82
CA TYR A 44 11.90 -2.11 13.87
C TYR A 44 13.02 -1.50 14.70
N VAL A 45 13.33 -0.22 14.47
CA VAL A 45 14.40 0.49 15.19
C VAL A 45 14.04 0.69 16.65
N SER A 46 12.82 1.17 16.97
CA SER A 46 12.35 1.36 18.35
C SER A 46 12.44 0.07 19.15
N ARG A 47 11.89 -1.04 18.66
CA ARG A 47 11.94 -2.33 19.34
C ARG A 47 13.35 -2.89 19.45
N GLY A 48 14.18 -2.67 18.41
CA GLY A 48 15.58 -3.07 18.43
C GLY A 48 16.37 -2.35 19.50
N LEU A 49 16.18 -1.03 19.63
CA LEU A 49 16.81 -0.20 20.69
C LEU A 49 16.33 -0.62 22.09
N GLU A 50 15.03 -0.78 22.27
CA GLU A 50 14.44 -1.24 23.53
C GLU A 50 15.01 -2.61 23.94
N ARG A 51 15.02 -3.58 23.03
CA ARG A 51 15.51 -4.92 23.28
C ARG A 51 17.00 -4.95 23.57
N ALA A 52 17.80 -4.15 22.84
CA ALA A 52 19.23 -4.00 23.10
C ALA A 52 19.47 -3.45 24.51
N SER A 53 18.70 -2.45 24.93
CA SER A 53 18.78 -1.87 26.27
C SER A 53 18.40 -2.88 27.36
N LEU A 54 17.31 -3.64 27.18
CA LEU A 54 16.87 -4.65 28.14
C LEU A 54 17.87 -5.81 28.30
N ARG A 55 18.65 -6.09 27.24
CA ARG A 55 19.70 -7.14 27.27
C ARG A 55 21.07 -6.65 27.70
N GLY A 56 21.21 -5.37 28.02
CA GLY A 56 22.49 -4.81 28.45
C GLY A 56 23.54 -4.78 27.35
N ALA A 57 23.12 -4.55 26.08
CA ALA A 57 24.06 -4.39 24.98
C ALA A 57 25.02 -3.22 25.25
N GLU A 58 26.28 -3.35 24.80
CA GLU A 58 27.27 -2.28 24.91
C GLU A 58 26.99 -1.15 23.92
N ILE A 59 26.64 -1.50 22.69
CA ILE A 59 26.31 -0.56 21.61
C ILE A 59 25.22 -1.11 20.70
N VAL A 60 24.55 -0.21 19.98
CA VAL A 60 23.65 -0.55 18.86
C VAL A 60 24.24 0.02 17.57
N ILE A 61 24.28 -0.79 16.52
CA ILE A 61 24.75 -0.39 15.19
C ILE A 61 23.55 -0.37 14.25
N LEU A 62 23.22 0.81 13.73
CA LEU A 62 22.25 0.96 12.64
C LEU A 62 22.98 0.83 11.32
N GLN A 63 22.91 -0.35 10.70
CA GLN A 63 23.48 -0.58 9.38
C GLN A 63 22.52 -0.06 8.31
N LEU A 64 22.92 1.02 7.64
CA LEU A 64 22.06 1.79 6.74
C LEU A 64 22.32 1.45 5.27
N ASP A 65 21.24 1.16 4.53
CA ASP A 65 21.21 1.08 3.08
C ASP A 65 19.83 1.57 2.60
N THR A 66 19.67 2.89 2.49
CA THR A 66 18.36 3.51 2.25
C THR A 66 18.42 4.63 1.22
N PRO A 67 17.42 4.71 0.32
CA PRO A 67 17.24 5.85 -0.57
C PRO A 67 16.59 7.06 0.13
N GLY A 68 16.17 6.93 1.40
CA GLY A 68 15.37 7.89 2.13
C GLY A 68 13.97 7.38 2.45
N GLY A 69 13.02 8.28 2.68
CA GLY A 69 11.65 7.92 3.00
C GLY A 69 10.84 9.05 3.61
N LEU A 70 9.89 8.72 4.51
CA LEU A 70 8.98 9.66 5.12
C LEU A 70 9.66 10.50 6.20
N ASP A 71 9.47 11.83 6.17
CA ASP A 71 10.01 12.78 7.13
C ASP A 71 9.54 12.47 8.57
N SER A 72 8.26 12.14 8.75
CA SER A 72 7.72 11.77 10.06
C SER A 72 8.44 10.58 10.67
N ALA A 73 8.58 9.48 9.93
CA ALA A 73 9.27 8.28 10.41
C ALA A 73 10.76 8.55 10.68
N MET A 74 11.41 9.37 9.85
CA MET A 74 12.79 9.80 10.07
C MET A 74 12.93 10.58 11.38
N ARG A 75 12.06 11.57 11.64
CA ARG A 75 12.10 12.39 12.88
C ARG A 75 11.88 11.54 14.12
N ASP A 76 10.93 10.61 14.07
CA ASP A 76 10.67 9.69 15.18
C ASP A 76 11.86 8.77 15.44
N ILE A 77 12.49 8.19 14.39
CA ILE A 77 13.74 7.41 14.54
C ILE A 77 14.86 8.24 15.15
N ILE A 78 15.02 9.49 14.71
CA ILE A 78 16.02 10.41 15.28
C ILE A 78 15.73 10.66 16.76
N GLN A 79 14.48 10.85 17.14
CA GLN A 79 14.11 11.02 18.54
C GLN A 79 14.49 9.79 19.39
N GLU A 80 14.22 8.57 18.89
CA GLU A 80 14.65 7.33 19.54
C GLU A 80 16.17 7.25 19.72
N ILE A 81 16.94 7.68 18.69
CA ILE A 81 18.42 7.71 18.77
C ILE A 81 18.89 8.74 19.81
N LEU A 82 18.31 9.93 19.82
CA LEU A 82 18.73 11.01 20.72
C LEU A 82 18.40 10.72 22.20
N THR A 83 17.31 9.97 22.44
CA THR A 83 16.88 9.58 23.79
C THR A 83 17.41 8.21 24.23
N SER A 84 18.13 7.52 23.36
CA SER A 84 18.69 6.19 23.64
C SER A 84 19.66 6.24 24.84
N PRO A 85 19.50 5.34 25.84
CA PRO A 85 20.47 5.18 26.91
C PRO A 85 21.75 4.43 26.46
N LEU A 86 21.73 3.83 25.26
CA LEU A 86 22.84 3.13 24.65
C LEU A 86 23.50 3.97 23.57
N PRO A 87 24.82 3.81 23.36
CA PRO A 87 25.51 4.32 22.19
C PRO A 87 24.88 3.77 20.90
N VAL A 88 24.49 4.66 19.99
CA VAL A 88 23.97 4.29 18.66
C VAL A 88 24.99 4.70 17.61
N VAL A 89 25.49 3.75 16.86
CA VAL A 89 26.46 3.93 15.75
C VAL A 89 25.74 3.78 14.42
N GLY A 90 25.74 4.81 13.60
CA GLY A 90 25.27 4.71 12.21
C GLY A 90 26.40 4.17 11.33
N PHE A 91 26.14 3.12 10.57
CA PHE A 91 27.10 2.52 9.63
C PHE A 91 26.50 2.36 8.25
N VAL A 92 26.93 3.17 7.30
CA VAL A 92 26.51 3.00 5.90
C VAL A 92 27.30 1.84 5.30
N GLY A 93 26.63 0.75 5.06
CA GLY A 93 27.27 -0.50 4.61
C GLY A 93 26.27 -1.60 4.27
N PRO A 94 26.75 -2.64 3.57
CA PRO A 94 28.11 -2.87 3.04
C PRO A 94 28.47 -1.96 1.88
N SER A 95 29.65 -2.15 1.25
CA SER A 95 30.03 -1.42 0.04
C SER A 95 28.94 -1.47 -1.02
N GLY A 96 28.63 -0.33 -1.66
CA GLY A 96 27.50 -0.13 -2.56
C GLY A 96 26.21 0.35 -1.88
N ALA A 97 26.14 0.36 -0.54
CA ALA A 97 25.03 0.93 0.22
C ALA A 97 25.05 2.46 0.17
N ARG A 98 23.92 3.04 0.54
CA ARG A 98 23.75 4.50 0.63
C ARG A 98 22.93 4.92 1.84
N ALA A 99 23.19 6.14 2.31
CA ALA A 99 22.35 6.84 3.27
C ALA A 99 21.86 8.13 2.64
N ALA A 100 20.85 8.06 1.74
CA ALA A 100 20.32 9.22 1.04
C ALA A 100 19.10 9.80 1.75
N SER A 101 18.86 11.11 1.59
CA SER A 101 17.68 11.82 2.12
C SER A 101 17.51 11.57 3.62
N ALA A 102 16.41 10.97 4.09
CA ALA A 102 16.17 10.62 5.49
C ALA A 102 17.35 9.85 6.13
N GLY A 103 18.05 9.00 5.34
CA GLY A 103 19.23 8.27 5.81
C GLY A 103 20.37 9.18 6.25
N THR A 104 20.57 10.30 5.57
CA THR A 104 21.57 11.31 5.93
C THR A 104 21.28 11.91 7.31
N TYR A 105 20.01 12.31 7.56
CA TYR A 105 19.61 12.86 8.86
C TYR A 105 19.76 11.83 9.98
N ILE A 106 19.37 10.57 9.75
CA ILE A 106 19.52 9.49 10.74
C ILE A 106 21.02 9.27 11.04
N LEU A 107 21.88 9.26 10.03
CA LEU A 107 23.33 9.13 10.23
C LEU A 107 23.89 10.29 11.05
N TYR A 108 23.43 11.54 10.77
CA TYR A 108 23.84 12.72 11.55
C TYR A 108 23.37 12.69 13.00
N ALA A 109 22.25 12.06 13.29
CA ALA A 109 21.70 11.92 14.64
C ALA A 109 22.49 10.91 15.50
N CYS A 110 23.07 9.89 14.87
CA CYS A 110 23.83 8.84 15.55
C CYS A 110 25.02 9.40 16.36
N HIS A 111 25.36 8.75 17.46
CA HIS A 111 26.49 9.15 18.31
C HIS A 111 27.81 9.06 17.55
N ILE A 112 27.97 8.05 16.72
CA ILE A 112 29.09 7.89 15.77
C ILE A 112 28.51 7.63 14.39
N ALA A 113 29.07 8.29 13.36
CA ALA A 113 28.77 8.06 11.96
C ALA A 113 29.96 7.37 11.27
N ALA A 114 29.70 6.23 10.66
CA ALA A 114 30.71 5.46 9.95
C ALA A 114 30.21 5.06 8.57
N MET A 115 31.11 4.90 7.62
CA MET A 115 30.80 4.45 6.26
C MET A 115 31.78 3.38 5.79
N SER A 116 31.29 2.47 4.95
CA SER A 116 32.13 1.52 4.21
C SER A 116 32.67 2.18 2.93
N PRO A 117 33.87 1.81 2.46
CA PRO A 117 34.35 2.25 1.15
C PRO A 117 33.34 1.93 0.02
N GLY A 118 33.22 2.85 -0.94
CA GLY A 118 32.29 2.69 -2.05
C GLY A 118 30.81 2.88 -1.66
N THR A 119 30.54 3.58 -0.57
CA THR A 119 29.19 4.04 -0.17
C THR A 119 29.08 5.54 -0.33
N ASN A 120 27.85 6.07 -0.29
CA ASN A 120 27.58 7.50 -0.39
C ASN A 120 26.47 7.94 0.56
N LEU A 121 26.48 9.24 0.89
CA LEU A 121 25.40 9.91 1.65
C LEU A 121 25.09 11.26 1.02
N GLY A 122 23.94 11.83 1.35
CA GLY A 122 23.53 13.18 0.89
C GLY A 122 22.13 13.21 0.29
N ALA A 123 21.93 14.11 -0.70
CA ALA A 123 20.66 14.34 -1.38
C ALA A 123 19.49 14.52 -0.39
N ALA A 124 19.67 15.41 0.60
CA ALA A 124 18.76 15.54 1.76
C ALA A 124 17.70 16.64 1.56
N THR A 125 17.47 17.10 0.33
CA THR A 125 16.43 18.09 -0.01
C THR A 125 15.06 17.50 0.28
N PRO A 126 14.18 18.18 1.08
CA PRO A 126 12.83 17.72 1.31
C PRO A 126 12.00 17.80 0.04
N VAL A 127 11.22 16.74 -0.22
CA VAL A 127 10.27 16.68 -1.32
C VAL A 127 8.84 16.76 -0.79
N GLN A 128 7.95 17.44 -1.50
CA GLN A 128 6.54 17.56 -1.09
C GLN A 128 5.82 16.22 -1.28
N LEU A 129 5.05 15.85 -0.27
CA LEU A 129 4.16 14.69 -0.32
C LEU A 129 2.76 15.18 -0.71
N GLY A 130 2.31 14.86 -1.94
CA GLY A 130 0.92 15.01 -2.37
C GLY A 130 0.37 16.43 -2.33
N GLY A 131 0.73 17.26 -3.28
CA GLY A 131 0.06 18.52 -3.58
C GLY A 131 -0.46 18.52 -5.00
N LEU A 132 -1.76 18.81 -5.21
CA LEU A 132 -2.22 19.23 -6.52
C LEU A 132 -1.35 20.40 -6.97
N PRO A 133 -0.86 20.44 -8.23
CA PRO A 133 -0.29 21.64 -8.78
C PRO A 133 -1.41 22.70 -8.79
N LEU A 134 -1.48 23.51 -7.74
CA LEU A 134 -2.32 24.69 -7.80
C LEU A 134 -1.74 25.59 -8.88
N PRO A 135 -2.56 26.05 -9.86
CA PRO A 135 -2.09 27.04 -10.79
C PRO A 135 -1.57 28.24 -9.99
N PRO A 136 -0.45 28.85 -10.41
CA PRO A 136 0.10 29.99 -9.71
C PRO A 136 -0.98 31.06 -9.56
N PRO A 137 -1.13 31.69 -8.38
CA PRO A 137 -2.10 32.75 -8.20
C PRO A 137 -1.82 33.81 -9.26
N SER A 138 -2.81 34.07 -10.12
CA SER A 138 -2.80 35.12 -11.11
C SER A 138 -3.03 36.48 -10.42
N ASN A 139 -2.02 36.96 -9.71
CA ASN A 139 -1.95 38.38 -9.38
C ASN A 139 -1.10 39.05 -10.45
N PRO A 140 -1.61 40.01 -11.18
CA PRO A 140 -0.80 40.86 -12.04
C PRO A 140 -0.03 41.83 -11.15
N GLU A 141 1.23 41.53 -10.83
CA GLU A 141 2.18 42.55 -10.40
C GLU A 141 2.67 43.28 -11.65
N PRO A 142 2.89 44.64 -11.59
CA PRO A 142 3.26 45.42 -12.73
C PRO A 142 4.62 44.99 -13.30
N GLU A 143 4.64 44.77 -14.60
CA GLU A 143 5.85 44.60 -15.39
C GLU A 143 6.68 45.86 -15.34
N ASP A 144 7.73 45.93 -14.52
CA ASP A 144 8.86 46.80 -14.76
C ASP A 144 9.93 45.98 -15.49
N ALA A 145 10.06 46.35 -16.75
CA ALA A 145 11.05 45.80 -17.66
C ALA A 145 12.46 46.21 -17.24
N ASP A 146 13.33 45.28 -16.98
CA ASP A 146 14.73 45.39 -17.33
C ASP A 146 15.35 44.05 -17.72
N ASP A 147 16.07 44.15 -18.81
CA ASP A 147 16.59 43.11 -19.68
C ASP A 147 17.83 42.45 -19.05
N SER A 148 17.78 41.17 -18.68
CA SER A 148 19.00 40.35 -18.75
C SER A 148 18.64 38.85 -18.71
N LYS A 149 19.11 38.16 -19.73
CA LYS A 149 19.04 36.71 -19.97
C LYS A 149 19.50 35.92 -18.76
N THR A 150 18.54 35.45 -17.96
CA THR A 150 18.78 34.36 -16.97
C THR A 150 17.70 33.31 -17.17
N SER A 151 18.13 32.07 -17.33
CA SER A 151 17.26 30.86 -17.40
C SER A 151 16.16 30.94 -16.36
N PRO A 152 14.94 30.47 -16.63
CA PRO A 152 13.86 30.48 -15.65
C PRO A 152 14.23 29.51 -14.50
N ALA A 153 14.90 30.06 -13.48
CA ALA A 153 15.02 29.40 -12.19
C ALA A 153 13.58 29.14 -11.71
N LYS A 154 13.23 27.85 -11.57
CA LYS A 154 11.98 27.37 -11.05
C LYS A 154 11.64 28.17 -9.80
N ARG A 155 10.62 29.04 -9.84
CA ARG A 155 10.23 29.87 -8.69
C ARG A 155 9.70 28.94 -7.62
N THR A 156 10.54 28.62 -6.64
CA THR A 156 10.19 27.81 -5.46
C THR A 156 9.01 28.45 -4.75
N SER A 157 7.95 27.70 -4.47
CA SER A 157 6.80 28.22 -3.75
C SER A 157 7.20 28.70 -2.35
N ALA A 158 6.45 29.60 -1.74
CA ALA A 158 6.72 30.06 -0.36
C ALA A 158 6.71 28.90 0.63
N MET A 159 5.86 27.90 0.39
CA MET A 159 5.77 26.68 1.20
C MET A 159 7.02 25.82 1.05
N GLU A 160 7.50 25.62 -0.16
CA GLU A 160 8.71 24.85 -0.44
C GLU A 160 9.95 25.48 0.20
N ARG A 161 10.09 26.81 0.11
CA ARG A 161 11.15 27.53 0.82
C ARG A 161 11.09 27.32 2.33
N LYS A 162 9.89 27.31 2.94
CA LYS A 162 9.72 27.07 4.36
C LYS A 162 10.16 25.65 4.73
N LEU A 163 9.80 24.64 3.96
CA LEU A 163 10.21 23.25 4.18
C LEU A 163 11.73 23.08 4.08
N ILE A 164 12.36 23.68 3.06
CA ILE A 164 13.82 23.63 2.90
C ILE A 164 14.53 24.31 4.08
N GLN A 165 14.04 25.45 4.56
CA GLN A 165 14.64 26.15 5.69
C GLN A 165 14.48 25.36 7.02
N ASP A 166 13.33 24.75 7.26
CA ASP A 166 13.12 23.89 8.43
C ASP A 166 14.06 22.69 8.40
N ALA A 167 14.14 22.01 7.26
CA ALA A 167 15.02 20.85 7.06
C ALA A 167 16.50 21.23 7.22
N ALA A 168 16.94 22.36 6.68
CA ALA A 168 18.32 22.87 6.83
C ALA A 168 18.63 23.21 8.30
N ALA A 169 17.71 23.86 9.01
CA ALA A 169 17.87 24.15 10.43
C ALA A 169 17.96 22.86 11.25
N TYR A 170 17.14 21.86 10.92
CA TYR A 170 17.13 20.59 11.63
C TYR A 170 18.44 19.82 11.46
N ILE A 171 18.91 19.62 10.24
CA ILE A 171 20.18 18.89 10.03
C ILE A 171 21.38 19.65 10.60
N ARG A 172 21.36 20.99 10.52
CA ARG A 172 22.38 21.83 11.16
C ARG A 172 22.43 21.58 12.65
N SER A 173 21.29 21.52 13.33
CA SER A 173 21.22 21.24 14.77
C SER A 173 21.80 19.88 15.12
N LEU A 174 21.53 18.84 14.32
CA LEU A 174 22.13 17.51 14.50
C LEU A 174 23.63 17.52 14.27
N ALA A 175 24.10 18.23 13.24
CA ALA A 175 25.53 18.38 12.97
C ALA A 175 26.25 19.06 14.14
N GLN A 176 25.72 20.14 14.65
CA GLN A 176 26.26 20.87 15.81
C GLN A 176 26.28 20.02 17.08
N LEU A 177 25.19 19.27 17.34
CA LEU A 177 25.08 18.36 18.50
C LEU A 177 26.17 17.29 18.48
N ARG A 178 26.54 16.79 17.31
CA ARG A 178 27.53 15.71 17.15
C ARG A 178 28.93 16.19 16.74
N GLY A 179 29.14 17.52 16.61
CA GLY A 179 30.42 18.11 16.23
C GLY A 179 30.86 17.83 14.80
N ARG A 180 29.88 17.61 13.89
CA ARG A 180 30.12 17.32 12.47
C ARG A 180 29.95 18.56 11.60
N ASN A 181 30.32 18.46 10.33
CA ASN A 181 30.27 19.55 9.36
C ASN A 181 28.82 20.01 9.12
N ALA A 182 28.46 21.15 9.69
CA ALA A 182 27.12 21.76 9.57
C ALA A 182 26.93 22.48 8.24
N GLU A 183 28.00 23.04 7.64
CA GLU A 183 27.94 23.75 6.36
C GLU A 183 27.60 22.78 5.22
N TRP A 184 28.29 21.65 5.18
CA TRP A 184 27.97 20.63 4.18
C TRP A 184 26.57 20.04 4.41
N ALA A 185 26.16 19.82 5.67
CA ALA A 185 24.82 19.34 6.00
C ALA A 185 23.72 20.23 5.40
N GLU A 186 23.89 21.55 5.47
CA GLU A 186 22.98 22.50 4.82
C GLU A 186 23.03 22.42 3.30
N GLN A 187 24.22 22.24 2.70
CA GLN A 187 24.36 22.05 1.25
C GLN A 187 23.66 20.79 0.78
N ALA A 188 23.69 19.70 1.55
CA ALA A 188 22.96 18.47 1.25
C ALA A 188 21.44 18.71 1.18
N VAL A 189 20.92 19.69 1.93
CA VAL A 189 19.49 20.08 1.91
C VAL A 189 19.19 21.08 0.78
N HIS A 190 19.99 22.15 0.66
CA HIS A 190 19.69 23.25 -0.26
C HIS A 190 19.89 22.89 -1.74
N VAL A 191 20.95 22.13 -2.04
CA VAL A 191 21.35 21.82 -3.41
C VAL A 191 21.44 20.31 -3.69
N GLY A 192 21.10 19.47 -2.70
CA GLY A 192 21.11 18.02 -2.87
C GLY A 192 22.51 17.42 -2.97
N SER A 193 23.53 18.05 -2.38
CA SER A 193 24.90 17.56 -2.41
C SER A 193 25.02 16.16 -1.84
N SER A 194 25.90 15.35 -2.45
CA SER A 194 26.24 13.99 -2.00
C SER A 194 27.75 13.83 -1.96
N LEU A 195 28.24 13.00 -1.05
CA LEU A 195 29.66 12.65 -0.90
C LEU A 195 29.85 11.15 -0.93
N SER A 196 31.01 10.72 -1.42
CA SER A 196 31.56 9.37 -1.17
C SER A 196 32.03 9.23 0.29
N ALA A 197 32.31 8.02 0.72
CA ALA A 197 32.77 7.76 2.09
C ALA A 197 34.10 8.48 2.41
N GLU A 198 35.00 8.53 1.43
CA GLU A 198 36.31 9.17 1.53
C GLU A 198 36.16 10.70 1.70
N GLU A 199 35.39 11.34 0.83
CA GLU A 199 35.09 12.78 0.90
C GLU A 199 34.37 13.16 2.19
N ALA A 200 33.44 12.29 2.64
CA ALA A 200 32.69 12.52 3.88
C ALA A 200 33.59 12.48 5.12
N LEU A 201 34.62 11.61 5.12
CA LEU A 201 35.62 11.58 6.19
C LEU A 201 36.52 12.83 6.15
N GLU A 202 37.03 13.18 4.97
CA GLU A 202 37.88 14.36 4.78
C GLU A 202 37.19 15.66 5.19
N GLN A 203 35.89 15.79 4.89
CA GLN A 203 35.11 16.96 5.23
C GLN A 203 34.54 16.97 6.65
N GLY A 204 34.81 15.93 7.46
CA GLY A 204 34.29 15.84 8.82
C GLY A 204 32.77 15.64 8.89
N VAL A 205 32.18 15.00 7.88
CA VAL A 205 30.76 14.63 7.81
C VAL A 205 30.54 13.32 8.55
N ILE A 206 31.51 12.42 8.53
CA ILE A 206 31.54 11.18 9.30
C ILE A 206 32.76 11.10 10.18
N ASP A 207 32.72 10.20 11.18
CA ASP A 207 33.78 10.11 12.21
C ASP A 207 34.86 9.08 11.85
N LEU A 208 34.53 8.08 11.03
CA LEU A 208 35.44 7.04 10.60
C LEU A 208 34.92 6.21 9.42
N MET A 209 35.84 5.48 8.79
CA MET A 209 35.51 4.46 7.79
C MET A 209 35.87 3.07 8.31
N ALA A 210 35.08 2.06 7.92
CA ALA A 210 35.36 0.65 8.19
C ALA A 210 34.78 -0.23 7.05
N ILE A 211 35.50 -1.28 6.66
CA ILE A 211 35.09 -2.17 5.57
C ILE A 211 33.87 -3.03 6.01
N GLN A 212 33.88 -3.47 7.27
CA GLN A 212 32.91 -4.40 7.84
C GLN A 212 32.77 -4.23 9.36
N LEU A 213 31.69 -4.81 9.93
CA LEU A 213 31.36 -4.67 11.35
C LEU A 213 32.49 -5.03 12.33
N PRO A 214 33.27 -6.13 12.15
CA PRO A 214 34.36 -6.41 13.07
C PRO A 214 35.46 -5.34 13.08
N GLU A 215 35.80 -4.77 11.93
CA GLU A 215 36.73 -3.65 11.85
C GLU A 215 36.15 -2.37 12.48
N LEU A 216 34.84 -2.12 12.28
CA LEU A 216 34.14 -1.03 12.92
C LEU A 216 34.29 -1.12 14.44
N LEU A 217 34.00 -2.28 15.03
CA LEU A 217 34.12 -2.50 16.47
C LEU A 217 35.54 -2.25 16.98
N GLN A 218 36.59 -2.71 16.24
CA GLN A 218 37.96 -2.43 16.60
C GLN A 218 38.33 -0.94 16.59
N LYS A 219 37.80 -0.18 15.61
CA LYS A 219 38.05 1.27 15.49
C LYS A 219 37.25 2.10 16.49
N LEU A 220 36.18 1.55 17.06
CA LEU A 220 35.35 2.16 18.10
C LEU A 220 35.94 1.97 19.50
N ASP A 221 36.75 0.96 19.71
CA ASP A 221 37.27 0.61 21.02
C ASP A 221 38.08 1.74 21.65
N GLY A 222 37.87 2.00 22.92
CA GLY A 222 38.52 3.07 23.68
C GLY A 222 38.06 4.49 23.33
N ARG A 223 37.12 4.70 22.37
CA ARG A 223 36.59 6.05 22.07
C ARG A 223 35.70 6.56 23.18
N GLU A 224 35.86 7.83 23.53
CA GLU A 224 34.98 8.54 24.45
C GLU A 224 33.86 9.23 23.67
N ILE A 225 32.63 9.03 24.08
CA ILE A 225 31.43 9.63 23.48
C ILE A 225 30.50 10.17 24.59
N MET A 226 29.63 11.09 24.21
CA MET A 226 28.55 11.56 25.08
C MET A 226 27.27 10.78 24.80
N VAL A 227 26.72 10.10 25.80
CA VAL A 227 25.43 9.40 25.75
C VAL A 227 24.60 9.85 26.94
N ALA A 228 23.39 10.33 26.71
CA ALA A 228 22.48 10.85 27.75
C ALA A 228 23.23 11.81 28.72
N GLU A 229 23.98 12.78 28.18
CA GLU A 229 24.79 13.79 28.91
C GLU A 229 25.93 13.23 29.78
N GLN A 230 26.24 11.95 29.65
CA GLN A 230 27.35 11.30 30.35
C GLN A 230 28.46 10.90 29.39
N LYS A 231 29.72 11.14 29.80
CA LYS A 231 30.87 10.60 29.08
C LYS A 231 30.95 9.09 29.29
N ARG A 232 30.99 8.34 28.19
CA ARG A 232 31.15 6.89 28.19
C ARG A 232 32.32 6.49 27.28
N THR A 233 33.18 5.66 27.78
CA THR A 233 34.25 5.02 26.99
C THR A 233 33.70 3.70 26.42
N LEU A 234 33.82 3.51 25.13
CA LEU A 234 33.34 2.31 24.47
C LEU A 234 34.35 1.17 24.68
N ASN A 235 33.84 0.00 25.05
CA ASN A 235 34.63 -1.24 25.17
C ASN A 235 34.09 -2.23 24.13
N THR A 236 34.57 -2.10 22.90
CA THR A 236 33.97 -2.83 21.77
C THR A 236 34.90 -3.91 21.21
N ALA A 237 36.14 -3.99 21.66
CA ALA A 237 37.05 -5.04 21.26
C ALA A 237 36.54 -6.42 21.73
N GLY A 238 36.34 -7.34 20.78
CA GLY A 238 35.94 -8.71 21.10
C GLY A 238 34.43 -8.89 21.44
N LEU A 239 33.59 -7.87 21.27
CA LEU A 239 32.14 -8.03 21.40
C LEU A 239 31.59 -9.01 20.37
N GLY A 240 30.65 -9.85 20.80
CA GLY A 240 29.85 -10.66 19.92
C GLY A 240 28.92 -9.74 19.09
N ILE A 241 28.71 -10.06 17.80
CA ILE A 241 27.78 -9.36 16.93
C ILE A 241 26.49 -10.14 16.93
N GLU A 242 25.41 -9.53 17.44
CA GLU A 242 24.06 -10.08 17.41
C GLU A 242 23.22 -9.30 16.40
N HIS A 243 22.74 -9.97 15.35
CA HIS A 243 21.81 -9.38 14.42
C HIS A 243 20.39 -9.46 15.00
N TYR A 244 19.74 -8.30 15.14
CA TYR A 244 18.33 -8.24 15.49
C TYR A 244 17.49 -8.45 14.24
N GLU A 245 16.71 -9.52 14.22
CA GLU A 245 15.77 -9.79 13.14
C GLU A 245 14.40 -9.19 13.46
N ALA A 246 13.73 -8.67 12.41
CA ALA A 246 12.37 -8.17 12.53
C ALA A 246 11.44 -9.30 12.98
N ASP A 247 10.55 -9.00 13.91
CA ASP A 247 9.50 -9.94 14.28
C ASP A 247 8.37 -9.96 13.23
N TRP A 248 7.49 -10.95 13.33
CA TRP A 248 6.38 -11.11 12.39
C TRP A 248 5.45 -9.88 12.32
N ARG A 249 5.37 -9.07 13.39
CA ARG A 249 4.54 -7.86 13.43
C ARG A 249 5.14 -6.76 12.59
N THR A 250 6.44 -6.55 12.72
CA THR A 250 7.19 -5.58 11.91
C THR A 250 7.15 -5.98 10.43
N GLU A 251 7.30 -7.28 10.13
CA GLU A 251 7.17 -7.79 8.74
C GLU A 251 5.76 -7.55 8.20
N LEU A 252 4.72 -7.87 8.97
CA LEU A 252 3.33 -7.61 8.59
C LEU A 252 3.09 -6.11 8.35
N LEU A 253 3.59 -5.25 9.25
CA LEU A 253 3.49 -3.80 9.08
C LEU A 253 4.20 -3.34 7.81
N GLY A 254 5.37 -3.89 7.51
CA GLY A 254 6.10 -3.62 6.27
C GLY A 254 5.32 -4.00 5.01
N ILE A 255 4.62 -5.13 5.04
CA ILE A 255 3.75 -5.56 3.94
C ILE A 255 2.55 -4.61 3.81
N LEU A 256 1.85 -4.31 4.92
CA LEU A 256 0.66 -3.46 4.91
C LEU A 256 0.96 -2.01 4.50
N THR A 257 2.11 -1.47 4.92
CA THR A 257 2.52 -0.10 4.56
C THR A 257 3.23 -0.01 3.19
N ASN A 258 3.26 -1.11 2.43
CA ASN A 258 3.65 -1.05 1.02
C ASN A 258 2.52 -0.43 0.19
N PRO A 259 2.77 0.67 -0.57
CA PRO A 259 1.74 1.35 -1.35
C PRO A 259 0.98 0.44 -2.32
N ASN A 260 1.70 -0.47 -2.98
CA ASN A 260 1.10 -1.38 -3.94
C ASN A 260 0.16 -2.39 -3.27
N VAL A 261 0.54 -2.88 -2.08
CA VAL A 261 -0.30 -3.80 -1.28
C VAL A 261 -1.54 -3.07 -0.76
N ALA A 262 -1.38 -1.87 -0.21
CA ALA A 262 -2.48 -1.05 0.28
C ALA A 262 -3.49 -0.73 -0.84
N TYR A 263 -3.00 -0.37 -2.04
CA TYR A 263 -3.82 -0.14 -3.22
C TYR A 263 -4.58 -1.39 -3.66
N PHE A 264 -3.91 -2.54 -3.69
CA PHE A 264 -4.52 -3.82 -4.03
C PHE A 264 -5.59 -4.24 -3.01
N LEU A 265 -5.30 -4.11 -1.71
CA LEU A 265 -6.27 -4.38 -0.64
C LEU A 265 -7.50 -3.46 -0.74
N MET A 266 -7.31 -2.19 -1.08
CA MET A 266 -8.41 -1.24 -1.30
C MET A 266 -9.32 -1.72 -2.43
N LEU A 267 -8.76 -2.12 -3.57
CA LEU A 267 -9.56 -2.60 -4.70
C LEU A 267 -10.29 -3.91 -4.37
N ILE A 268 -9.62 -4.89 -3.74
CA ILE A 268 -10.28 -6.11 -3.25
C ILE A 268 -11.43 -5.74 -2.30
N GLY A 269 -11.19 -4.79 -1.41
CA GLY A 269 -12.20 -4.31 -0.46
C GLY A 269 -13.42 -3.74 -1.15
N ILE A 270 -13.22 -2.80 -2.06
CA ILE A 270 -14.31 -2.13 -2.80
C ILE A 270 -15.08 -3.16 -3.66
N TYR A 271 -14.38 -3.94 -4.49
CA TYR A 271 -15.04 -4.91 -5.37
C TYR A 271 -15.68 -6.06 -4.61
N GLY A 272 -15.05 -6.54 -3.53
CA GLY A 272 -15.61 -7.59 -2.69
C GLY A 272 -16.95 -7.18 -2.04
N LEU A 273 -17.04 -5.94 -1.54
CA LEU A 273 -18.28 -5.40 -1.01
C LEU A 273 -19.34 -5.18 -2.11
N ILE A 274 -18.95 -4.62 -3.26
CA ILE A 274 -19.86 -4.43 -4.40
C ILE A 274 -20.45 -5.78 -4.85
N PHE A 275 -19.60 -6.81 -4.94
CA PHE A 275 -20.02 -8.15 -5.35
C PHE A 275 -21.00 -8.78 -4.35
N GLU A 276 -20.76 -8.64 -3.04
CA GLU A 276 -21.67 -9.13 -2.00
C GLU A 276 -23.01 -8.42 -2.04
N PHE A 277 -23.04 -7.08 -2.22
CA PHE A 277 -24.29 -6.33 -2.35
C PHE A 277 -25.06 -6.67 -3.63
N ALA A 278 -24.35 -6.99 -4.71
CA ALA A 278 -24.97 -7.42 -5.96
C ALA A 278 -25.50 -8.86 -5.92
N ASN A 279 -24.88 -9.74 -5.12
CA ASN A 279 -25.22 -11.15 -4.99
C ASN A 279 -25.25 -11.56 -3.51
N PRO A 280 -26.25 -11.10 -2.74
CA PRO A 280 -26.29 -11.36 -1.31
C PRO A 280 -26.42 -12.88 -1.02
N GLY A 281 -25.57 -13.38 -0.09
CA GLY A 281 -25.59 -14.76 0.36
C GLY A 281 -24.27 -15.51 0.24
N THR A 282 -23.26 -14.98 -0.44
CA THR A 282 -21.92 -15.59 -0.50
C THR A 282 -21.16 -15.40 0.82
N LEU A 283 -21.41 -14.32 1.58
CA LEU A 283 -20.79 -13.89 2.84
C LEU A 283 -19.26 -13.83 2.84
N ILE A 284 -18.60 -14.78 2.18
CA ILE A 284 -17.12 -14.90 2.13
C ILE A 284 -16.51 -13.68 1.41
N THR A 285 -17.08 -13.29 0.28
CA THR A 285 -16.59 -12.15 -0.50
C THR A 285 -16.79 -10.83 0.24
N GLY A 286 -17.93 -10.67 0.92
CA GLY A 286 -18.22 -9.51 1.75
C GLY A 286 -17.29 -9.39 2.96
N ILE A 287 -17.07 -10.48 3.69
CA ILE A 287 -16.17 -10.50 4.84
C ILE A 287 -14.73 -10.23 4.41
N ALA A 288 -14.24 -10.94 3.39
CA ALA A 288 -12.90 -10.73 2.86
C ALA A 288 -12.72 -9.29 2.33
N GLY A 289 -13.73 -8.76 1.64
CA GLY A 289 -13.77 -7.38 1.16
C GLY A 289 -13.71 -6.37 2.30
N ALA A 290 -14.51 -6.54 3.35
CA ALA A 290 -14.53 -5.65 4.51
C ALA A 290 -13.17 -5.66 5.25
N ILE A 291 -12.58 -6.83 5.49
CA ILE A 291 -11.26 -6.96 6.12
C ILE A 291 -10.20 -6.26 5.27
N SER A 292 -10.18 -6.53 3.95
CA SER A 292 -9.21 -5.92 3.03
C SER A 292 -9.33 -4.40 3.01
N LEU A 293 -10.56 -3.86 3.02
CA LEU A 293 -10.79 -2.42 3.03
C LEU A 293 -10.32 -1.78 4.35
N LEU A 294 -10.59 -2.41 5.50
CA LEU A 294 -10.13 -1.92 6.80
C LEU A 294 -8.59 -1.92 6.89
N LEU A 295 -7.93 -2.96 6.37
CA LEU A 295 -6.47 -3.01 6.30
C LEU A 295 -5.90 -1.93 5.37
N ALA A 296 -6.54 -1.67 4.23
CA ALA A 296 -6.16 -0.60 3.33
C ALA A 296 -6.33 0.78 3.99
N LEU A 297 -7.44 1.02 4.69
CA LEU A 297 -7.68 2.27 5.42
C LEU A 297 -6.65 2.47 6.54
N TYR A 298 -6.27 1.41 7.25
CA TYR A 298 -5.18 1.47 8.23
C TYR A 298 -3.86 1.86 7.56
N ALA A 299 -3.51 1.22 6.42
CA ALA A 299 -2.31 1.58 5.67
C ALA A 299 -2.32 3.05 5.21
N PHE A 300 -3.48 3.56 4.78
CA PHE A 300 -3.64 4.95 4.33
C PHE A 300 -3.52 6.00 5.44
N GLN A 301 -3.64 5.64 6.71
CA GLN A 301 -3.36 6.55 7.82
C GLN A 301 -1.87 6.89 7.95
N VAL A 302 -1.00 5.98 7.52
CA VAL A 302 0.46 6.11 7.65
C VAL A 302 1.17 6.37 6.33
N LEU A 303 0.48 6.18 5.21
CA LEU A 303 0.99 6.47 3.86
C LEU A 303 0.55 7.87 3.39
N PRO A 304 1.37 8.55 2.58
CA PRO A 304 1.00 9.82 1.98
C PRO A 304 -0.04 9.64 0.87
N VAL A 305 -1.31 9.65 1.23
CA VAL A 305 -2.44 9.39 0.32
C VAL A 305 -3.15 10.68 -0.06
N SER A 306 -3.39 10.85 -1.37
CA SER A 306 -4.24 11.91 -1.91
C SER A 306 -5.71 11.50 -1.85
N TYR A 307 -6.50 12.18 -1.01
CA TYR A 307 -7.95 11.96 -0.94
C TYR A 307 -8.67 12.31 -2.24
N ALA A 308 -8.13 13.25 -3.04
CA ALA A 308 -8.65 13.56 -4.37
C ALA A 308 -8.45 12.38 -5.33
N GLY A 309 -7.28 11.73 -5.29
CA GLY A 309 -7.01 10.51 -6.04
C GLY A 309 -7.95 9.38 -5.64
N LEU A 310 -8.17 9.17 -4.34
CA LEU A 310 -9.12 8.19 -3.83
C LEU A 310 -10.57 8.47 -4.33
N ALA A 311 -11.01 9.72 -4.25
CA ALA A 311 -12.33 10.12 -4.72
C ALA A 311 -12.51 9.88 -6.23
N LEU A 312 -11.48 10.16 -7.04
CA LEU A 312 -11.48 9.88 -8.47
C LEU A 312 -11.56 8.39 -8.79
N ILE A 313 -10.88 7.53 -8.03
CA ILE A 313 -10.98 6.07 -8.19
C ILE A 313 -12.42 5.61 -7.92
N VAL A 314 -13.00 6.04 -6.79
CA VAL A 314 -14.38 5.69 -6.41
C VAL A 314 -15.38 6.21 -7.46
N LEU A 315 -15.21 7.45 -7.92
CA LEU A 315 -16.03 8.03 -8.99
C LEU A 315 -15.89 7.23 -10.29
N GLY A 316 -14.66 6.85 -10.67
CA GLY A 316 -14.38 6.05 -11.86
C GLY A 316 -15.11 4.71 -11.81
N ILE A 317 -15.04 3.99 -10.68
CA ILE A 317 -15.77 2.73 -10.47
C ILE A 317 -17.29 2.98 -10.53
N ALA A 318 -17.80 4.02 -9.88
CA ALA A 318 -19.21 4.35 -9.89
C ALA A 318 -19.75 4.67 -11.30
N LEU A 319 -18.99 5.42 -12.12
CA LEU A 319 -19.34 5.71 -13.51
C LEU A 319 -19.34 4.45 -14.38
N MET A 320 -18.37 3.56 -14.21
CA MET A 320 -18.33 2.28 -14.93
C MET A 320 -19.52 1.40 -14.55
N ILE A 321 -19.91 1.37 -13.27
CA ILE A 321 -21.11 0.66 -12.82
C ILE A 321 -22.38 1.31 -13.39
N ALA A 322 -22.46 2.64 -13.39
CA ALA A 322 -23.60 3.38 -13.92
C ALA A 322 -23.86 3.10 -15.41
N GLU A 323 -22.80 2.91 -16.22
CA GLU A 323 -22.92 2.51 -17.63
C GLU A 323 -23.70 1.20 -17.80
N ALA A 324 -23.57 0.25 -16.85
CA ALA A 324 -24.30 -1.01 -16.90
C ALA A 324 -25.82 -0.84 -16.70
N PHE A 325 -26.25 0.17 -15.90
CA PHE A 325 -27.66 0.44 -15.62
C PHE A 325 -28.26 1.47 -16.55
N ALA A 326 -27.50 2.48 -16.96
CA ALA A 326 -27.90 3.57 -17.85
C ALA A 326 -26.94 3.66 -19.04
N PRO A 327 -27.10 2.79 -20.07
CA PRO A 327 -26.18 2.73 -21.20
C PRO A 327 -26.07 4.08 -21.93
N SER A 328 -24.86 4.63 -21.99
CA SER A 328 -24.53 5.90 -22.63
C SER A 328 -23.63 5.75 -23.86
N PHE A 329 -23.72 4.61 -24.56
CA PHE A 329 -22.87 4.26 -25.69
C PHE A 329 -21.37 4.20 -25.34
N GLY A 330 -21.04 3.90 -24.08
CA GLY A 330 -19.69 3.79 -23.58
C GLY A 330 -19.10 5.09 -23.01
N ALA A 331 -19.83 6.22 -23.04
CA ALA A 331 -19.31 7.51 -22.55
C ALA A 331 -19.00 7.48 -21.05
N LEU A 332 -19.89 6.93 -20.21
CA LEU A 332 -19.67 6.77 -18.78
C LEU A 332 -18.55 5.75 -18.48
N GLY A 333 -18.48 4.68 -19.28
CA GLY A 333 -17.44 3.66 -19.16
C GLY A 333 -16.03 4.22 -19.43
N VAL A 334 -15.87 4.96 -20.54
CA VAL A 334 -14.60 5.61 -20.91
C VAL A 334 -14.25 6.71 -19.91
N GLY A 335 -15.21 7.55 -19.55
CA GLY A 335 -15.02 8.60 -18.52
C GLY A 335 -14.66 7.99 -17.16
N GLY A 336 -15.31 6.90 -16.78
CA GLY A 336 -15.01 6.14 -15.56
C GLY A 336 -13.61 5.54 -15.56
N ALA A 337 -13.17 4.96 -16.68
CA ALA A 337 -11.81 4.45 -16.83
C ALA A 337 -10.76 5.58 -16.75
N ALA A 338 -11.01 6.71 -17.41
CA ALA A 338 -10.13 7.87 -17.32
C ALA A 338 -10.02 8.41 -15.89
N ALA A 339 -11.14 8.52 -15.17
CA ALA A 339 -11.16 8.92 -13.78
C ALA A 339 -10.42 7.91 -12.87
N PHE A 340 -10.60 6.61 -13.12
CA PHE A 340 -9.90 5.56 -12.37
C PHE A 340 -8.39 5.62 -12.56
N VAL A 341 -7.90 5.80 -13.80
CA VAL A 341 -6.46 5.92 -14.09
C VAL A 341 -5.88 7.19 -13.47
N ALA A 342 -6.54 8.33 -13.69
CA ALA A 342 -6.12 9.61 -13.11
C ALA A 342 -6.08 9.54 -11.59
N GLY A 343 -7.12 8.97 -10.96
CA GLY A 343 -7.19 8.76 -9.52
C GLY A 343 -6.10 7.84 -9.00
N SER A 344 -5.78 6.76 -9.73
CA SER A 344 -4.72 5.82 -9.34
C SER A 344 -3.33 6.45 -9.39
N ILE A 345 -3.06 7.29 -10.40
CA ILE A 345 -1.81 8.05 -10.49
C ILE A 345 -1.73 9.08 -9.36
N MET A 346 -2.82 9.79 -9.08
CA MET A 346 -2.88 10.81 -8.04
C MET A 346 -2.96 10.25 -6.62
N LEU A 347 -3.32 8.98 -6.44
CA LEU A 347 -3.54 8.38 -5.10
C LEU A 347 -2.28 8.43 -4.25
N MET A 348 -1.14 8.11 -4.85
CA MET A 348 0.19 8.11 -4.22
C MET A 348 1.15 8.94 -5.05
N ASP A 349 0.75 10.19 -5.33
CA ASP A 349 1.60 11.18 -6.02
C ASP A 349 2.61 11.73 -5.03
N THR A 350 3.74 11.02 -4.91
CA THR A 350 4.82 11.34 -3.98
C THR A 350 6.18 11.14 -4.64
N GLU A 351 7.07 12.11 -4.43
CA GLU A 351 8.48 12.00 -4.81
C GLU A 351 9.30 11.22 -3.75
N ALA A 352 8.69 10.82 -2.62
CA ALA A 352 9.36 10.04 -1.60
C ALA A 352 9.75 8.65 -2.14
N PRO A 353 11.05 8.29 -2.12
CA PRO A 353 11.52 7.03 -2.67
C PRO A 353 10.85 5.82 -2.01
N GLY A 354 10.29 4.93 -2.82
CA GLY A 354 9.66 3.69 -2.35
C GLY A 354 8.18 3.81 -1.94
N PHE A 355 7.57 5.00 -2.02
CA PHE A 355 6.17 5.23 -1.66
C PHE A 355 5.24 5.53 -2.84
N GLY A 356 5.73 5.51 -4.07
CA GLY A 356 4.91 5.62 -5.28
C GLY A 356 4.28 4.28 -5.69
N LEU A 357 3.13 4.36 -6.39
CA LEU A 357 2.54 3.19 -7.03
C LEU A 357 3.34 2.76 -8.25
N SER A 358 3.48 1.44 -8.42
CA SER A 358 4.10 0.88 -9.62
C SER A 358 3.22 1.17 -10.86
N PRO A 359 3.74 1.85 -11.90
CA PRO A 359 2.97 2.12 -13.12
C PRO A 359 2.45 0.84 -13.80
N TRP A 360 3.22 -0.24 -13.72
CA TRP A 360 2.81 -1.55 -14.23
C TRP A 360 1.61 -2.12 -13.49
N LEU A 361 1.57 -1.99 -12.16
CA LEU A 361 0.43 -2.43 -11.35
C LEU A 361 -0.83 -1.64 -11.73
N VAL A 362 -0.72 -0.32 -11.82
CA VAL A 362 -1.84 0.55 -12.24
C VAL A 362 -2.32 0.15 -13.64
N GLY A 363 -1.40 -0.07 -14.59
CA GLY A 363 -1.72 -0.50 -15.95
C GLY A 363 -2.45 -1.85 -16.01
N ILE A 364 -1.94 -2.85 -15.28
CA ILE A 364 -2.55 -4.18 -15.23
C ILE A 364 -3.94 -4.13 -14.61
N LEU A 365 -4.09 -3.43 -13.48
CA LEU A 365 -5.37 -3.33 -12.79
C LEU A 365 -6.40 -2.52 -13.60
N THR A 366 -5.96 -1.49 -14.31
CA THR A 366 -6.83 -0.75 -15.24
C THR A 366 -7.31 -1.64 -16.39
N LEU A 367 -6.40 -2.39 -17.00
CA LEU A 367 -6.75 -3.32 -18.08
C LEU A 367 -7.71 -4.42 -17.60
N MET A 368 -7.47 -4.96 -16.41
CA MET A 368 -8.35 -5.95 -15.78
C MET A 368 -9.74 -5.36 -15.53
N ASN A 369 -9.82 -4.13 -15.01
CA ASN A 369 -11.07 -3.40 -14.84
C ASN A 369 -11.83 -3.21 -16.14
N LEU A 370 -11.18 -2.67 -17.17
CA LEU A 370 -11.79 -2.47 -18.49
C LEU A 370 -12.30 -3.77 -19.09
N THR A 371 -11.52 -4.84 -19.01
CA THR A 371 -11.89 -6.18 -19.51
C THR A 371 -13.11 -6.72 -18.74
N PHE A 372 -13.11 -6.59 -17.41
CA PHE A 372 -14.23 -7.01 -16.56
C PHE A 372 -15.51 -6.26 -16.93
N PHE A 373 -15.47 -4.92 -17.02
CA PHE A 373 -16.65 -4.13 -17.39
C PHE A 373 -17.09 -4.38 -18.83
N ALA A 374 -16.18 -4.54 -19.79
CA ALA A 374 -16.53 -4.93 -21.16
C ALA A 374 -17.25 -6.28 -21.20
N PHE A 375 -16.78 -7.25 -20.40
CA PHE A 375 -17.44 -8.56 -20.26
C PHE A 375 -18.85 -8.44 -19.66
N VAL A 376 -18.98 -7.68 -18.57
CA VAL A 376 -20.29 -7.44 -17.89
C VAL A 376 -21.26 -6.77 -18.85
N LEU A 377 -20.84 -5.69 -19.54
CA LEU A 377 -21.66 -5.01 -20.53
C LEU A 377 -22.08 -5.95 -21.66
N GLY A 378 -21.13 -6.76 -22.20
CA GLY A 378 -21.42 -7.75 -23.22
C GLY A 378 -22.48 -8.77 -22.77
N ALA A 379 -22.34 -9.29 -21.54
CA ALA A 379 -23.31 -10.23 -20.95
C ALA A 379 -24.70 -9.60 -20.77
N LEU A 380 -24.76 -8.31 -20.31
CA LEU A 380 -26.01 -7.57 -20.16
C LEU A 380 -26.70 -7.34 -21.51
N PHE A 381 -25.97 -6.92 -22.56
CA PHE A 381 -26.54 -6.75 -23.90
C PHE A 381 -27.04 -8.07 -24.46
N GLN A 382 -26.34 -9.17 -24.24
CA GLN A 382 -26.78 -10.49 -24.67
C GLN A 382 -28.02 -10.97 -23.91
N SER A 383 -28.09 -10.69 -22.61
CA SER A 383 -29.28 -11.02 -21.78
C SER A 383 -30.52 -10.26 -22.21
N ARG A 384 -30.39 -8.96 -22.57
CA ARG A 384 -31.51 -8.14 -23.07
C ARG A 384 -32.02 -8.58 -24.47
N LYS A 385 -31.20 -9.26 -25.26
CA LYS A 385 -31.60 -9.78 -26.59
C LYS A 385 -32.29 -11.13 -26.54
N ARG A 386 -32.31 -11.80 -25.38
CA ARG A 386 -33.01 -13.09 -25.24
C ARG A 386 -34.50 -12.87 -25.34
N PRO A 387 -35.23 -13.66 -26.19
CA PRO A 387 -36.67 -13.56 -26.24
C PRO A 387 -37.28 -13.90 -24.87
N VAL A 388 -38.36 -13.21 -24.53
CA VAL A 388 -39.10 -13.45 -23.28
C VAL A 388 -39.68 -14.87 -23.36
N VAL A 389 -39.18 -15.78 -22.52
CA VAL A 389 -39.57 -17.22 -22.53
C VAL A 389 -40.70 -17.49 -21.53
N SER A 390 -41.10 -16.50 -20.75
CA SER A 390 -42.15 -16.59 -19.72
C SER A 390 -43.13 -15.45 -19.84
N GLY A 391 -44.42 -15.78 -19.78
CA GLY A 391 -45.53 -14.83 -19.86
C GLY A 391 -46.50 -15.17 -20.97
N SER A 392 -47.69 -14.50 -20.98
CA SER A 392 -48.74 -14.71 -21.97
C SER A 392 -48.30 -14.46 -23.43
N GLU A 393 -47.22 -13.66 -23.63
CA GLU A 393 -46.65 -13.38 -24.95
C GLU A 393 -46.02 -14.60 -25.61
N HIS A 394 -45.50 -15.56 -24.82
CA HIS A 394 -44.92 -16.80 -25.31
C HIS A 394 -45.98 -17.76 -25.86
N LEU A 395 -47.24 -17.60 -25.43
CA LEU A 395 -48.37 -18.42 -25.91
C LEU A 395 -48.86 -18.01 -27.27
N ILE A 396 -48.65 -16.75 -27.67
CA ILE A 396 -49.13 -16.24 -28.98
C ILE A 396 -48.30 -16.88 -30.10
N GLY A 397 -48.99 -17.51 -31.06
CA GLY A 397 -48.36 -18.24 -32.17
C GLY A 397 -48.03 -19.69 -31.86
N ALA A 398 -48.08 -20.11 -30.57
CA ALA A 398 -47.87 -21.50 -30.19
C ALA A 398 -48.99 -22.43 -30.69
N GLU A 399 -48.65 -23.71 -30.87
CA GLU A 399 -49.57 -24.75 -31.26
C GLU A 399 -50.15 -25.42 -29.99
N GLY A 400 -51.46 -25.60 -29.96
CA GLY A 400 -52.18 -26.35 -28.93
C GLY A 400 -52.96 -27.52 -29.54
N THR A 401 -53.40 -28.43 -28.66
CA THR A 401 -54.25 -29.57 -29.03
C THR A 401 -55.56 -29.46 -28.27
N VAL A 402 -56.68 -29.54 -28.96
CA VAL A 402 -58.01 -29.53 -28.43
C VAL A 402 -58.26 -30.81 -27.60
N LEU A 403 -58.80 -30.66 -26.40
CA LEU A 403 -59.01 -31.77 -25.45
C LEU A 403 -60.40 -32.38 -25.55
N GLU A 404 -61.40 -31.61 -25.99
CA GLU A 404 -62.83 -32.01 -26.09
C GLU A 404 -63.45 -31.30 -27.30
N ASP A 405 -64.56 -31.85 -27.84
CA ASP A 405 -65.31 -31.18 -28.89
C ASP A 405 -66.03 -29.97 -28.34
N PHE A 406 -65.85 -28.78 -28.93
CA PHE A 406 -66.54 -27.59 -28.47
C PHE A 406 -66.82 -26.55 -29.59
N GLU A 407 -67.86 -25.75 -29.36
CA GLU A 407 -68.19 -24.58 -30.14
C GLU A 407 -68.20 -23.37 -29.21
N GLY A 408 -67.44 -22.34 -29.53
CA GLY A 408 -67.27 -21.14 -28.72
C GLY A 408 -66.12 -21.28 -27.71
N THR A 409 -66.34 -21.88 -26.54
CA THR A 409 -65.32 -22.01 -25.50
C THR A 409 -65.13 -23.46 -25.06
N GLY A 410 -63.85 -23.86 -24.93
CA GLY A 410 -63.47 -25.21 -24.50
C GLY A 410 -62.08 -25.25 -23.90
N GLN A 411 -61.46 -26.46 -23.86
CA GLN A 411 -60.14 -26.66 -23.28
C GLN A 411 -59.14 -27.13 -24.31
N ILE A 412 -57.95 -26.56 -24.29
CA ILE A 412 -56.80 -26.98 -25.10
C ILE A 412 -55.61 -27.26 -24.24
N ARG A 413 -54.69 -28.05 -24.72
CA ARG A 413 -53.37 -28.32 -24.11
C ARG A 413 -52.28 -27.60 -24.90
N VAL A 414 -51.50 -26.74 -24.19
CA VAL A 414 -50.38 -25.96 -24.73
C VAL A 414 -49.20 -26.15 -23.81
N PHE A 415 -48.03 -26.51 -24.28
CA PHE A 415 -46.82 -26.75 -23.50
C PHE A 415 -47.01 -27.65 -22.26
N GLY A 416 -47.97 -28.61 -22.33
CA GLY A 416 -48.27 -29.53 -21.25
C GLY A 416 -49.32 -29.04 -20.26
N GLU A 417 -49.71 -27.76 -20.34
CA GLU A 417 -50.72 -27.14 -19.48
C GLU A 417 -52.08 -27.11 -20.15
N THR A 418 -53.17 -27.18 -19.35
CA THR A 418 -54.53 -27.07 -19.85
C THR A 418 -55.03 -25.62 -19.69
N TRP A 419 -55.43 -25.05 -20.82
CA TRP A 419 -55.93 -23.65 -20.88
C TRP A 419 -57.37 -23.60 -21.39
N LYS A 420 -58.11 -22.61 -20.92
CA LYS A 420 -59.39 -22.25 -21.54
C LYS A 420 -59.11 -21.57 -22.89
N ALA A 421 -59.81 -21.98 -23.91
CA ALA A 421 -59.69 -21.40 -25.24
C ALA A 421 -61.07 -21.03 -25.83
N SER A 422 -61.04 -19.99 -26.67
CA SER A 422 -62.20 -19.56 -27.43
C SER A 422 -61.90 -19.62 -28.90
N SER A 423 -62.86 -20.21 -29.69
CA SER A 423 -62.74 -20.34 -31.11
C SER A 423 -64.01 -19.83 -31.79
N PRO A 424 -63.93 -19.11 -32.95
CA PRO A 424 -65.08 -18.67 -33.71
C PRO A 424 -65.71 -19.79 -34.55
N VAL A 425 -65.05 -20.97 -34.59
CA VAL A 425 -65.50 -22.14 -35.35
C VAL A 425 -65.54 -23.36 -34.49
N PRO A 426 -66.41 -24.36 -34.79
CA PRO A 426 -66.45 -25.63 -34.07
C PRO A 426 -65.11 -26.37 -34.21
N LEU A 427 -64.65 -26.95 -33.11
CA LEU A 427 -63.39 -27.69 -33.03
C LEU A 427 -63.65 -29.10 -32.49
N ILE A 428 -62.94 -30.09 -33.03
CA ILE A 428 -63.02 -31.49 -32.60
C ILE A 428 -61.80 -31.88 -31.75
N ARG A 429 -61.97 -32.86 -30.89
CA ARG A 429 -60.96 -33.42 -30.04
C ARG A 429 -59.73 -33.88 -30.84
N ASN A 430 -58.54 -33.58 -30.31
CA ASN A 430 -57.23 -33.84 -30.94
C ASN A 430 -56.90 -32.96 -32.18
N GLN A 431 -57.75 -31.97 -32.53
CA GLN A 431 -57.44 -31.01 -33.56
C GLN A 431 -56.30 -30.07 -33.10
N LYS A 432 -55.37 -29.79 -34.03
CA LYS A 432 -54.31 -28.79 -33.77
C LYS A 432 -54.85 -27.39 -34.07
N VAL A 433 -54.51 -26.48 -33.13
CA VAL A 433 -54.94 -25.09 -33.19
C VAL A 433 -53.74 -24.18 -32.91
N ARG A 434 -53.79 -22.96 -33.46
CA ARG A 434 -52.78 -21.93 -33.21
C ARG A 434 -53.39 -20.81 -32.35
N ILE A 435 -52.64 -20.37 -31.34
CA ILE A 435 -53.06 -19.29 -30.44
C ILE A 435 -52.84 -17.96 -31.20
N VAL A 436 -53.88 -17.16 -31.31
CA VAL A 436 -53.86 -15.86 -31.99
C VAL A 436 -53.66 -14.72 -30.98
N SER A 437 -54.35 -14.78 -29.85
CA SER A 437 -54.22 -13.76 -28.77
C SER A 437 -54.55 -14.36 -27.43
N VAL A 438 -54.15 -13.66 -26.35
CA VAL A 438 -54.42 -14.03 -24.97
C VAL A 438 -55.24 -12.91 -24.34
N GLN A 439 -56.41 -13.24 -23.80
CA GLN A 439 -57.29 -12.29 -23.07
C GLN A 439 -57.49 -12.80 -21.64
N GLY A 440 -56.68 -12.29 -20.69
CA GLY A 440 -56.67 -12.78 -19.32
C GLY A 440 -56.23 -14.26 -19.26
N LEU A 441 -57.16 -15.16 -18.87
CA LEU A 441 -56.90 -16.61 -18.78
C LEU A 441 -57.51 -17.40 -19.95
N ILE A 442 -58.00 -16.72 -21.00
CA ILE A 442 -58.63 -17.34 -22.18
C ILE A 442 -57.75 -17.09 -23.40
N LEU A 443 -57.44 -18.19 -24.11
CA LEU A 443 -56.69 -18.14 -25.34
C LEU A 443 -57.61 -18.07 -26.53
N ASN A 444 -57.50 -17.07 -27.40
CA ASN A 444 -58.20 -17.03 -28.66
C ASN A 444 -57.40 -17.85 -29.67
N ILE A 445 -58.08 -18.84 -30.32
CA ILE A 445 -57.44 -19.82 -31.13
C ILE A 445 -58.12 -19.95 -32.53
N ASN A 446 -57.29 -20.34 -33.52
CA ASN A 446 -57.78 -20.69 -34.85
C ASN A 446 -57.29 -22.10 -35.19
N PRO A 447 -58.09 -22.89 -35.96
CA PRO A 447 -57.65 -24.19 -36.46
C PRO A 447 -56.50 -24.03 -37.41
N ILE A 448 -55.55 -24.92 -37.33
CA ILE A 448 -54.47 -25.04 -38.32
C ILE A 448 -55.05 -25.83 -39.51
N SER A 449 -55.27 -25.16 -40.64
CA SER A 449 -55.68 -25.84 -41.88
C SER A 449 -54.56 -26.73 -42.32
N ILE A 450 -54.78 -28.04 -42.33
CA ILE A 450 -53.91 -29.00 -43.00
C ILE A 450 -54.08 -28.75 -44.48
N LYS A 451 -53.12 -28.11 -45.16
CA LYS A 451 -53.06 -28.18 -46.61
C LYS A 451 -52.84 -29.65 -46.96
N ASN A 452 -53.86 -30.29 -47.43
CA ASN A 452 -53.69 -31.55 -48.14
C ASN A 452 -52.78 -31.28 -49.34
N GLU A 453 -51.55 -31.74 -49.25
CA GLU A 453 -50.74 -31.98 -50.45
C GLU A 453 -51.49 -33.07 -51.22
N GLU A 454 -52.15 -32.71 -52.32
CA GLU A 454 -52.65 -33.64 -53.32
C GLU A 454 -51.50 -34.37 -54.01
N PRO A 455 -51.69 -35.64 -54.32
CA PRO A 455 -50.64 -36.56 -54.77
C PRO A 455 -50.05 -36.22 -56.12
#